data_f75bbe71fcbb7f37896c56df5397f520
#
_entry.id   f75bbe71fcbb7f37896c56df5397f520
#
_cell.length_a   1.000
_cell.length_b   1.000
_cell.length_c   1.000
_cell.angle_alpha   90.00
_cell.angle_beta   90.00
_cell.angle_gamma   90.00
#
_symmetry.space_group_name_H-M   'P 1'
#
loop_
_entity.id
_entity.type
_entity.pdbx_description
1 polymer ?
#
loop_
_entity_poly.entity_id
_entity_poly.type
_entity_poly.pdbx_seq_one_letter_code
_entity_poly.pdbx_strand_id
1 'polypeptide(L)'
;MNGESGYNLIQLYSNSNKYVIVNRGWVPLNVDLNNLNLELIIPLNGKLSEYDTQTIGQDDINGSSYLFRIDKQFIENEKNIELPNLYISMTNNCGVKIICLNLNDSYKPPHFSYAMQWLFFSICLLIVILRKNKFI
;
A
#
# COMPACT_ATOMS: atom_id res chain seq x y z
N MET A 1 -10.47 -6.74 0.25
CA MET A 1 -10.04 -7.24 1.54
C MET A 1 -11.12 -6.84 2.50
N ASN A 2 -11.80 -7.80 3.07
CA ASN A 2 -13.14 -7.65 3.69
C ASN A 2 -13.13 -6.94 5.07
N GLY A 3 -12.48 -5.79 5.18
CA GLY A 3 -12.42 -5.03 6.45
C GLY A 3 -11.46 -5.58 7.51
N GLU A 4 -10.68 -6.60 7.19
CA GLU A 4 -9.64 -7.12 8.08
C GLU A 4 -8.38 -6.25 8.01
N SER A 5 -7.78 -5.99 9.18
CA SER A 5 -6.49 -5.29 9.27
C SER A 5 -5.34 -6.24 9.04
N GLY A 6 -4.28 -5.74 8.40
CA GLY A 6 -3.06 -6.51 8.10
C GLY A 6 -1.97 -5.61 7.54
N TYR A 7 -0.89 -6.22 7.08
CA TYR A 7 0.26 -5.53 6.49
C TYR A 7 0.77 -6.27 5.26
N ASN A 8 1.48 -5.55 4.40
CA ASN A 8 2.21 -6.16 3.29
C ASN A 8 3.55 -6.70 3.78
N LEU A 9 3.87 -7.92 3.40
CA LEU A 9 5.14 -8.56 3.72
C LEU A 9 6.18 -8.18 2.66
N ILE A 10 7.18 -7.40 3.08
CA ILE A 10 8.25 -6.91 2.24
C ILE A 10 9.53 -7.67 2.56
N GLN A 11 10.20 -8.20 1.55
CA GLN A 11 11.48 -8.89 1.70
C GLN A 11 12.54 -8.27 0.80
N LEU A 12 13.75 -8.19 1.33
CA LEU A 12 14.95 -7.77 0.60
C LEU A 12 15.72 -9.02 0.16
N TYR A 13 15.94 -9.15 -1.13
CA TYR A 13 16.77 -10.19 -1.73
C TYR A 13 18.05 -9.61 -2.29
N SER A 14 19.13 -10.40 -2.20
CA SER A 14 20.42 -10.02 -2.77
C SER A 14 20.98 -11.13 -3.65
N ASN A 15 21.61 -10.73 -4.74
CA ASN A 15 22.39 -11.62 -5.60
C ASN A 15 23.57 -10.85 -6.16
N SER A 16 24.81 -11.31 -5.88
CA SER A 16 26.06 -10.71 -6.40
C SER A 16 26.10 -9.18 -6.25
N ASN A 17 25.86 -8.66 -5.04
CA ASN A 17 25.79 -7.23 -4.69
C ASN A 17 24.66 -6.42 -5.36
N LYS A 18 23.69 -7.07 -5.98
CA LYS A 18 22.47 -6.43 -6.44
C LYS A 18 21.35 -6.76 -5.48
N TYR A 19 20.58 -5.75 -5.12
CA TYR A 19 19.48 -5.87 -4.19
C TYR A 19 18.16 -5.63 -4.90
N VAL A 20 17.11 -6.30 -4.47
CA VAL A 20 15.76 -6.09 -4.97
C VAL A 20 14.75 -6.28 -3.83
N ILE A 21 13.76 -5.40 -3.78
CA ILE A 21 12.63 -5.53 -2.87
C ILE A 21 11.53 -6.34 -3.53
N VAL A 22 10.99 -7.28 -2.78
CA VAL A 22 9.85 -8.11 -3.18
C VAL A 22 8.73 -7.95 -2.16
N ASN A 23 7.61 -7.39 -2.59
CA ASN A 23 6.37 -7.43 -1.84
C ASN A 23 5.69 -8.78 -2.10
N ARG A 24 5.68 -9.62 -1.08
CA ARG A 24 5.09 -10.97 -1.15
C ARG A 24 3.57 -10.97 -1.11
N GLY A 25 2.98 -9.90 -0.66
CA GLY A 25 1.53 -9.76 -0.55
C GLY A 25 1.09 -9.39 0.86
N TRP A 26 -0.21 -9.48 1.08
CA TRP A 26 -0.85 -9.05 2.31
C TRP A 26 -1.01 -10.21 3.30
N VAL A 27 -0.75 -9.91 4.58
CA VAL A 27 -0.85 -10.87 5.70
C VAL A 27 -1.79 -10.28 6.76
N PRO A 28 -2.80 -11.04 7.22
CA PRO A 28 -3.65 -10.63 8.33
C PRO A 28 -2.86 -10.47 9.64
N LEU A 29 -3.27 -9.55 10.52
CA LEU A 29 -2.62 -9.32 11.81
C LEU A 29 -2.61 -10.53 12.75
N ASN A 30 -3.55 -11.45 12.60
CA ASN A 30 -3.67 -12.66 13.41
C ASN A 30 -2.70 -13.79 13.00
N VAL A 31 -1.90 -13.58 11.96
CA VAL A 31 -0.91 -14.56 11.49
C VAL A 31 0.44 -14.26 12.14
N ASP A 32 1.00 -15.27 12.83
CA ASP A 32 2.36 -15.18 13.37
C ASP A 32 3.38 -15.27 12.24
N LEU A 33 4.17 -14.21 12.09
CA LEU A 33 5.21 -14.09 11.06
C LEU A 33 6.30 -15.15 11.18
N ASN A 34 6.58 -15.62 12.39
CA ASN A 34 7.61 -16.64 12.62
C ASN A 34 7.22 -18.00 12.04
N ASN A 35 5.94 -18.22 11.82
CA ASN A 35 5.39 -19.46 11.25
C ASN A 35 5.18 -19.37 9.73
N LEU A 36 5.56 -18.26 9.08
CA LEU A 36 5.49 -18.13 7.64
C LEU A 36 6.69 -18.82 6.99
N ASN A 37 6.43 -19.68 6.03
CA ASN A 37 7.50 -20.17 5.14
C ASN A 37 7.86 -19.03 4.16
N LEU A 38 9.00 -18.40 4.40
CA LEU A 38 9.50 -17.27 3.62
C LEU A 38 10.51 -17.70 2.55
N GLU A 39 10.64 -18.98 2.26
CA GLU A 39 11.49 -19.46 1.17
C GLU A 39 11.05 -18.85 -0.16
N LEU A 40 12.03 -18.48 -0.94
CA LEU A 40 11.81 -17.90 -2.26
C LEU A 40 11.41 -18.99 -3.24
N ILE A 41 10.21 -18.88 -3.78
CA ILE A 41 9.74 -19.78 -4.83
C ILE A 41 10.14 -19.17 -6.18
N ILE A 42 11.06 -19.80 -6.87
CA ILE A 42 11.53 -19.40 -8.20
C ILE A 42 10.80 -20.23 -9.26
N PRO A 43 10.34 -19.64 -10.39
CA PRO A 43 10.50 -18.24 -10.79
C PRO A 43 9.55 -17.28 -10.05
N LEU A 44 10.03 -16.04 -9.80
CA LEU A 44 9.20 -14.98 -9.29
C LEU A 44 8.24 -14.48 -10.38
N ASN A 45 6.95 -14.57 -10.11
CA ASN A 45 5.91 -14.00 -10.96
C ASN A 45 5.29 -12.82 -10.25
N GLY A 46 5.38 -11.65 -10.86
CA GLY A 46 4.90 -10.44 -10.23
C GLY A 46 4.78 -9.26 -11.19
N LYS A 47 4.27 -8.17 -10.66
CA LYS A 47 4.21 -6.87 -11.32
C LYS A 47 5.33 -5.98 -10.80
N LEU A 48 5.96 -5.22 -11.70
CA LEU A 48 6.84 -4.13 -11.30
C LEU A 48 6.01 -2.97 -10.74
N SER A 49 6.39 -2.49 -9.58
CA SER A 49 5.72 -1.42 -8.86
C SER A 49 6.69 -0.28 -8.56
N GLU A 50 6.19 0.94 -8.56
CA GLU A 50 6.94 2.12 -8.19
C GLU A 50 6.98 2.27 -6.67
N TYR A 51 8.08 2.82 -6.15
CA TYR A 51 8.19 3.15 -4.74
C TYR A 51 7.26 4.31 -4.37
N ASP A 52 6.82 4.29 -3.12
CA ASP A 52 6.05 5.40 -2.58
C ASP A 52 6.96 6.63 -2.43
N THR A 53 6.46 7.78 -2.86
CA THR A 53 7.13 9.05 -2.60
C THR A 53 6.65 9.62 -1.28
N GLN A 54 7.54 10.32 -0.56
CA GLN A 54 7.18 10.97 0.69
C GLN A 54 6.10 12.02 0.43
N THR A 55 4.92 11.77 0.98
CA THR A 55 3.78 12.68 0.95
C THR A 55 3.38 13.01 2.39
N ILE A 56 2.21 13.57 2.58
CA ILE A 56 1.68 13.88 3.91
C ILE A 56 1.49 12.59 4.72
N GLY A 57 2.07 12.51 5.90
CA GLY A 57 1.93 11.35 6.80
C GLY A 57 3.03 11.25 7.85
N GLN A 58 2.98 10.17 8.61
CA GLN A 58 3.99 9.87 9.63
C GLN A 58 5.26 9.34 8.94
N ASP A 59 6.42 9.79 9.44
CA ASP A 59 7.71 9.30 8.96
C ASP A 59 8.01 7.91 9.51
N ASP A 60 8.71 7.11 8.70
CA ASP A 60 9.23 5.82 9.13
C ASP A 60 10.35 6.00 10.15
N ILE A 61 10.43 5.08 11.11
CA ILE A 61 11.40 5.12 12.21
C ILE A 61 12.54 4.15 11.90
N ASN A 62 13.77 4.63 11.95
CA ASN A 62 14.97 3.80 11.77
C ASN A 62 14.98 2.64 12.76
N GLY A 63 15.32 1.45 12.27
CA GLY A 63 15.35 0.22 13.06
C GLY A 63 13.98 -0.41 13.31
N SER A 64 12.88 0.18 12.83
CA SER A 64 11.56 -0.42 12.91
C SER A 64 11.42 -1.59 11.93
N SER A 65 10.79 -2.68 12.37
CA SER A 65 10.39 -3.77 11.48
C SER A 65 9.13 -3.45 10.67
N TYR A 66 8.49 -2.33 10.96
CA TYR A 66 7.27 -1.87 10.29
C TYR A 66 7.53 -0.57 9.59
N LEU A 67 7.13 -0.49 8.33
CA LEU A 67 7.18 0.70 7.50
C LEU A 67 5.76 1.13 7.15
N PHE A 68 5.51 2.43 7.11
CA PHE A 68 4.23 2.99 6.67
C PHE A 68 4.11 2.97 5.15
N ARG A 69 5.27 2.95 4.46
CA ARG A 69 5.34 2.96 2.99
C ARG A 69 6.61 2.28 2.51
N ILE A 70 6.65 1.91 1.24
CA ILE A 70 7.85 1.35 0.61
C ILE A 70 8.64 2.51 -0.01
N ASP A 71 9.38 3.23 0.83
CA ASP A 71 10.21 4.37 0.42
C ASP A 71 11.63 3.91 0.08
N LYS A 72 12.03 4.12 -1.19
CA LYS A 72 13.34 3.72 -1.68
C LYS A 72 14.47 4.40 -0.90
N GLN A 73 14.41 5.73 -0.74
CA GLN A 73 15.49 6.50 -0.12
C GLN A 73 15.68 6.13 1.35
N PHE A 74 14.58 5.93 2.07
CA PHE A 74 14.62 5.50 3.46
C PHE A 74 15.33 4.15 3.59
N ILE A 75 14.95 3.15 2.77
CA ILE A 75 15.51 1.80 2.85
C ILE A 75 16.98 1.78 2.42
N GLU A 76 17.35 2.52 1.36
CA GLU A 76 18.75 2.64 0.91
C GLU A 76 19.64 3.23 2.00
N ASN A 77 19.19 4.29 2.66
CA ASN A 77 19.94 4.93 3.75
C ASN A 77 20.06 4.02 4.99
N GLU A 78 18.96 3.37 5.38
CA GLU A 78 18.95 2.50 6.56
C GLU A 78 19.83 1.26 6.38
N LYS A 79 19.82 0.65 5.20
CA LYS A 79 20.55 -0.60 4.91
C LYS A 79 21.92 -0.36 4.25
N ASN A 80 22.23 0.87 3.88
CA ASN A 80 23.44 1.24 3.12
C ASN A 80 23.62 0.40 1.85
N ILE A 81 22.56 0.33 1.04
CA ILE A 81 22.49 -0.44 -0.22
C ILE A 81 21.96 0.44 -1.34
N GLU A 82 22.12 -0.01 -2.58
CA GLU A 82 21.51 0.60 -3.76
C GLU A 82 20.37 -0.29 -4.28
N LEU A 83 19.19 0.31 -4.52
CA LEU A 83 18.00 -0.37 -5.00
C LEU A 83 17.67 0.05 -6.43
N PRO A 84 17.07 -0.84 -7.23
CA PRO A 84 16.54 -0.47 -8.54
C PRO A 84 15.37 0.53 -8.40
N ASN A 85 14.99 1.17 -9.50
CA ASN A 85 13.91 2.17 -9.51
C ASN A 85 12.49 1.57 -9.33
N LEU A 86 12.37 0.27 -9.46
CA LEU A 86 11.12 -0.46 -9.31
C LEU A 86 11.34 -1.66 -8.39
N TYR A 87 10.31 -2.03 -7.66
CA TYR A 87 10.30 -3.26 -6.88
C TYR A 87 9.28 -4.27 -7.45
N ILE A 88 9.35 -5.53 -7.00
CA ILE A 88 8.49 -6.60 -7.48
C ILE A 88 7.33 -6.80 -6.50
N SER A 89 6.09 -6.76 -6.99
CA SER A 89 4.90 -7.18 -6.24
C SER A 89 4.43 -8.53 -6.78
N MET A 90 4.45 -9.56 -5.94
CA MET A 90 4.08 -10.92 -6.33
C MET A 90 2.57 -11.04 -6.59
N THR A 91 2.22 -11.72 -7.67
CA THR A 91 0.82 -11.94 -8.09
C THR A 91 0.37 -13.39 -7.92
N ASN A 92 1.32 -14.31 -7.75
CA ASN A 92 1.05 -15.73 -7.47
C ASN A 92 2.21 -16.34 -6.65
N ASN A 93 2.00 -17.52 -6.11
CA ASN A 93 2.98 -18.25 -5.30
C ASN A 93 3.57 -17.44 -4.13
N CYS A 94 2.75 -16.56 -3.52
CA CYS A 94 3.19 -15.65 -2.46
C CYS A 94 3.57 -16.36 -1.16
N GLY A 95 3.02 -17.53 -0.93
CA GLY A 95 3.26 -18.36 0.25
C GLY A 95 1.97 -18.75 0.97
N VAL A 96 2.10 -19.66 1.92
CA VAL A 96 0.97 -20.10 2.74
C VAL A 96 0.54 -18.95 3.67
N LYS A 97 -0.76 -18.68 3.74
CA LYS A 97 -1.37 -17.57 4.53
C LYS A 97 -1.01 -16.17 4.06
N ILE A 98 -0.40 -16.02 2.88
CA ILE A 98 -0.12 -14.73 2.27
C ILE A 98 -1.08 -14.54 1.09
N ILE A 99 -1.78 -13.43 1.07
CA ILE A 99 -2.70 -13.09 -0.03
C ILE A 99 -1.92 -12.30 -1.07
N CYS A 100 -1.78 -12.88 -2.26
CA CYS A 100 -1.09 -12.23 -3.37
C CYS A 100 -1.77 -10.93 -3.81
N LEU A 101 -0.99 -10.06 -4.41
CA LEU A 101 -1.51 -8.87 -5.07
C LEU A 101 -2.45 -9.28 -6.21
N ASN A 102 -3.70 -8.84 -6.14
CA ASN A 102 -4.65 -9.02 -7.23
C ASN A 102 -4.46 -7.88 -8.24
N LEU A 103 -4.07 -8.22 -9.47
CA LEU A 103 -3.87 -7.23 -10.54
C LEU A 103 -5.15 -6.47 -10.92
N ASN A 104 -6.32 -7.06 -10.62
CA ASN A 104 -7.62 -6.46 -10.89
C ASN A 104 -8.12 -5.55 -9.76
N ASP A 105 -7.52 -5.62 -8.58
CA ASP A 105 -7.87 -4.77 -7.44
C ASP A 105 -7.16 -3.42 -7.51
N SER A 106 -7.41 -2.66 -8.57
CA SER A 106 -7.20 -1.23 -8.49
C SER A 106 -8.31 -0.65 -7.60
N TYR A 107 -8.06 -0.54 -6.29
CA TYR A 107 -8.94 0.23 -5.42
C TYR A 107 -9.04 1.64 -5.98
N LYS A 108 -10.16 1.92 -6.62
CA LYS A 108 -10.54 3.29 -7.00
C LYS A 108 -11.39 3.82 -5.85
N PRO A 109 -10.84 4.70 -5.01
CA PRO A 109 -11.66 5.32 -3.99
C PRO A 109 -12.86 6.00 -4.63
N PRO A 110 -14.04 5.97 -4.02
CA PRO A 110 -15.27 6.50 -4.61
C PRO A 110 -15.31 8.03 -4.56
N HIS A 111 -14.28 8.69 -5.14
CA HIS A 111 -14.17 10.15 -5.16
C HIS A 111 -15.41 10.82 -5.77
N PHE A 112 -15.99 10.21 -6.79
CA PHE A 112 -17.21 10.73 -7.41
C PHE A 112 -18.38 10.72 -6.43
N SER A 113 -18.54 9.65 -5.65
CA SER A 113 -19.60 9.54 -4.64
C SER A 113 -19.47 10.61 -3.55
N TYR A 114 -18.25 10.85 -3.07
CA TYR A 114 -17.99 11.92 -2.10
C TYR A 114 -18.23 13.32 -2.70
N ALA A 115 -17.81 13.56 -3.92
CA ALA A 115 -18.06 14.84 -4.60
C ALA A 115 -19.55 15.12 -4.77
N MET A 116 -20.33 14.12 -5.15
CA MET A 116 -21.79 14.24 -5.27
C MET A 116 -22.48 14.51 -3.93
N GLN A 117 -21.98 13.89 -2.84
CA GLN A 117 -22.49 14.13 -1.50
C GLN A 117 -22.28 15.59 -1.07
N TRP A 118 -21.09 16.15 -1.28
CA TRP A 118 -20.80 17.54 -0.96
C TRP A 118 -21.60 18.53 -1.81
N LEU A 119 -21.79 18.23 -3.10
CA LEU A 119 -22.64 19.00 -3.99
C LEU A 119 -24.09 19.04 -3.45
N PHE A 120 -24.63 17.90 -3.06
CA PHE A 120 -25.98 17.81 -2.51
C PHE A 120 -26.12 18.66 -1.23
N PHE A 121 -25.20 18.56 -0.29
CA PHE A 121 -25.22 19.38 0.93
C PHE A 121 -25.12 20.88 0.62
N SER A 122 -24.31 21.28 -0.36
CA SER A 122 -24.17 22.67 -0.79
C SER A 122 -25.49 23.22 -1.34
N ILE A 123 -26.20 22.45 -2.16
CA ILE A 123 -27.51 22.82 -2.72
C ILE A 123 -28.54 22.95 -1.60
N CYS A 124 -28.60 21.98 -0.67
CA CYS A 124 -29.51 22.06 0.47
C CYS A 124 -29.28 23.32 1.31
N LEU A 125 -28.01 23.62 1.61
CA LEU A 125 -27.64 24.83 2.37
C LEU A 125 -28.06 26.11 1.64
N LEU A 126 -27.83 26.18 0.32
CA LEU A 126 -28.22 27.31 -0.50
C LEU A 126 -29.74 27.55 -0.44
N ILE A 127 -30.55 26.48 -0.58
CA ILE A 127 -32.02 26.58 -0.48
C ILE A 127 -32.45 27.13 0.89
N VAL A 128 -31.84 26.65 1.99
CA VAL A 128 -32.14 27.12 3.34
C VAL A 128 -31.82 28.61 3.48
N ILE A 129 -30.67 29.06 2.98
CA ILE A 129 -30.25 30.48 3.02
C ILE A 129 -31.21 31.35 2.22
N LEU A 130 -31.56 30.94 1.00
CA LEU A 130 -32.50 31.70 0.15
C LEU A 130 -33.87 31.83 0.79
N ARG A 131 -34.38 30.73 1.37
CA ARG A 131 -35.66 30.75 2.10
C ARG A 131 -35.60 31.65 3.32
N LYS A 132 -34.55 31.57 4.14
CA LYS A 132 -34.37 32.41 5.33
C LYS A 132 -34.34 33.90 4.97
N ASN A 133 -33.72 34.26 3.87
CA ASN A 133 -33.60 35.62 3.41
C ASN A 133 -34.79 36.08 2.50
N LYS A 134 -35.84 35.27 2.40
CA LYS A 134 -37.04 35.55 1.60
C LYS A 134 -36.79 35.84 0.11
N PHE A 135 -35.75 35.24 -0.45
CA PHE A 135 -35.49 35.33 -1.90
C PHE A 135 -36.36 34.34 -2.72
N ILE A 136 -36.81 33.29 -2.08
CA ILE A 136 -37.75 32.28 -2.60
C ILE A 136 -38.74 31.82 -1.52
#